data_ff841a78f3be86e182bbab1cb66caad8
#
_entry.id   ff841a78f3be86e182bbab1cb66caad8
#
_cell.length_a   1.000
_cell.length_b   1.000
_cell.length_c   1.000
_cell.angle_alpha   90.00
_cell.angle_beta   90.00
_cell.angle_gamma   90.00
#
_symmetry.space_group_name_H-M   'P 1'
#
loop_
_entity.id
_entity.type
_entity.pdbx_description
1 polymer ?
#
loop_
_entity_poly.entity_id
_entity_poly.type
_entity_poly.pdbx_seq_one_letter_code
_entity_poly.pdbx_strand_id
1 'polypeptide(L)'
;RQHNMLNEHTDNTSLKETIIRTKGDVTGAINDQQSVTIALAMNNFLYSGYTKNISTGDEYFKNYTTLLLNPYYELDNDDWKLHVGANVDLSFGFDKTFRVSPDITAQYIFSDSYVVYAKATGGKLLNDFRRLESICPYGELPDAHLSSTWGYVQRPYDTYEQINGTLGFKASPYPGVWFNIYGGHQNLKNDLSYSAFGRASVTHFESYLNFSQDNTDNLYVGGEVSYDYKEIVSLSAKYTYRKWDSKTEEYLLAVKPASEMSFNVRIH
;
A
#
# COMPACT_ATOMS: atom_id res chain seq x y z
N ARG A 1 7.55 11.14 -13.18
CA ARG A 1 6.34 11.97 -12.99
C ARG A 1 6.73 13.36 -12.53
N GLN A 2 5.99 14.37 -12.91
CA GLN A 2 6.24 15.76 -12.53
C GLN A 2 5.07 16.23 -11.67
N HIS A 3 5.38 16.81 -10.51
CA HIS A 3 4.43 17.51 -9.67
C HIS A 3 4.73 19.01 -9.76
N ASN A 4 3.73 19.78 -10.13
CA ASN A 4 3.84 21.24 -10.16
C ASN A 4 3.26 21.76 -8.84
N MET A 5 4.09 22.37 -8.02
CA MET A 5 3.60 23.10 -6.85
C MET A 5 2.95 24.39 -7.35
N LEU A 6 1.68 24.55 -7.07
CA LEU A 6 0.96 25.80 -7.29
C LEU A 6 1.34 26.76 -6.16
N ASN A 7 2.32 27.61 -6.43
CA ASN A 7 2.68 28.69 -5.52
C ASN A 7 2.39 30.03 -6.20
N GLU A 8 1.56 30.85 -5.60
CA GLU A 8 1.17 32.17 -6.15
C GLU A 8 2.34 33.15 -6.28
N HIS A 9 3.51 32.84 -5.71
CA HIS A 9 4.61 33.80 -5.59
C HIS A 9 5.92 33.44 -6.28
N THR A 10 6.05 32.27 -6.91
CA THR A 10 7.29 31.90 -7.61
C THR A 10 7.03 31.19 -8.92
N ASP A 11 7.46 31.82 -10.00
CA ASP A 11 7.49 31.19 -11.31
C ASP A 11 8.35 29.92 -11.27
N ASN A 12 7.72 28.78 -11.59
CA ASN A 12 8.42 27.55 -11.99
C ASN A 12 9.05 26.66 -10.90
N THR A 13 8.38 26.39 -9.81
CA THR A 13 8.82 25.34 -8.87
C THR A 13 8.25 23.97 -9.28
N SER A 14 8.95 23.26 -10.15
CA SER A 14 8.58 21.89 -10.50
C SER A 14 9.47 20.91 -9.78
N LEU A 15 8.85 19.93 -9.10
CA LEU A 15 9.53 18.77 -8.55
C LEU A 15 9.25 17.55 -9.45
N LYS A 16 10.30 16.83 -9.84
CA LYS A 16 10.19 15.67 -10.72
C LYS A 16 10.69 14.42 -10.01
N GLU A 17 9.94 13.35 -10.15
CA GLU A 17 10.32 12.01 -9.69
C GLU A 17 10.51 11.10 -10.90
N THR A 18 11.64 10.42 -10.95
CA THR A 18 11.94 9.34 -11.89
C THR A 18 12.22 8.07 -11.11
N ILE A 19 11.49 6.99 -11.44
CA ILE A 19 11.68 5.69 -10.79
C ILE A 19 12.15 4.70 -11.83
N ILE A 20 13.33 4.11 -11.58
CA ILE A 20 13.86 3.00 -12.38
C ILE A 20 13.60 1.73 -11.60
N ARG A 21 12.81 0.82 -12.18
CA ARG A 21 12.41 -0.45 -11.57
C ARG A 21 13.07 -1.62 -12.30
N THR A 22 13.75 -2.45 -11.52
CA THR A 22 14.37 -3.69 -12.02
C THR A 22 13.82 -4.85 -11.19
N LYS A 23 13.43 -5.93 -11.86
CA LYS A 23 12.94 -7.16 -11.22
C LYS A 23 13.56 -8.37 -11.89
N GLY A 24 13.77 -9.41 -11.13
CA GLY A 24 14.21 -10.71 -11.60
C GLY A 24 13.98 -11.78 -10.55
N ASP A 25 13.86 -13.01 -10.95
CA ASP A 25 13.69 -14.17 -10.09
C ASP A 25 14.42 -15.37 -10.65
N VAL A 26 14.73 -16.30 -9.76
CA VAL A 26 15.30 -17.60 -10.09
C VAL A 26 14.50 -18.65 -9.34
N THR A 27 13.94 -19.61 -10.08
CA THR A 27 13.14 -20.72 -9.55
C THR A 27 13.83 -22.04 -9.81
N GLY A 28 13.94 -22.85 -8.76
CA GLY A 28 14.36 -24.24 -8.80
C GLY A 28 13.17 -25.17 -8.51
N ALA A 29 12.79 -26.02 -9.45
CA ALA A 29 11.81 -27.07 -9.22
C ALA A 29 12.45 -28.21 -8.39
N ILE A 30 11.78 -28.63 -7.32
CA ILE A 30 12.16 -29.80 -6.52
C ILE A 30 11.49 -31.03 -7.13
N ASN A 31 10.22 -30.90 -7.49
CA ASN A 31 9.41 -31.87 -8.23
C ASN A 31 8.25 -31.13 -8.91
N ASP A 32 7.30 -31.87 -9.50
CA ASP A 32 6.16 -31.30 -10.26
C ASP A 32 5.21 -30.48 -9.38
N GLN A 33 5.26 -30.63 -8.06
CA GLN A 33 4.37 -29.96 -7.11
C GLN A 33 5.09 -28.97 -6.20
N GLN A 34 6.41 -28.92 -6.22
CA GLN A 34 7.21 -28.15 -5.27
C GLN A 34 8.30 -27.35 -5.96
N SER A 35 8.43 -26.08 -5.56
CA SER A 35 9.49 -25.22 -6.04
C SER A 35 10.04 -24.29 -4.94
N VAL A 36 11.24 -23.81 -5.16
CA VAL A 36 11.87 -22.75 -4.36
C VAL A 36 12.26 -21.62 -5.30
N THR A 37 11.87 -20.42 -4.95
CA THR A 37 12.18 -19.22 -5.74
C THR A 37 12.88 -18.17 -4.88
N ILE A 38 13.80 -17.45 -5.48
CA ILE A 38 14.37 -16.23 -4.92
C ILE A 38 14.05 -15.11 -5.89
N ALA A 39 13.15 -14.21 -5.49
CA ALA A 39 12.81 -13.03 -6.26
C ALA A 39 13.51 -11.79 -5.71
N LEU A 40 13.87 -10.88 -6.61
CA LEU A 40 14.55 -9.63 -6.31
C LEU A 40 13.89 -8.49 -7.08
N ALA A 41 13.59 -7.40 -6.36
CA ALA A 41 13.08 -6.17 -6.97
C ALA A 41 13.84 -4.96 -6.43
N MET A 42 14.32 -4.11 -7.33
CA MET A 42 15.03 -2.89 -7.00
C MET A 42 14.31 -1.68 -7.60
N ASN A 43 14.16 -0.63 -6.79
CA ASN A 43 13.62 0.65 -7.24
C ASN A 43 14.62 1.76 -6.91
N ASN A 44 15.06 2.49 -7.94
CA ASN A 44 15.88 3.68 -7.77
C ASN A 44 15.01 4.91 -7.96
N PHE A 45 14.95 5.75 -6.94
CA PHE A 45 14.22 7.01 -6.92
C PHE A 45 15.19 8.17 -7.17
N LEU A 46 14.96 8.90 -8.25
CA LEU A 46 15.73 10.06 -8.63
C LEU A 46 14.83 11.28 -8.63
N TYR A 47 15.20 12.27 -7.83
CA TYR A 47 14.47 13.53 -7.72
C TYR A 47 15.25 14.65 -8.38
N SER A 48 14.54 15.54 -9.06
CA SER A 48 15.13 16.72 -9.70
C SER A 48 14.15 17.90 -9.68
N GLY A 49 14.70 19.10 -9.86
CA GLY A 49 13.96 20.34 -9.72
C GLY A 49 14.07 20.90 -8.31
N TYR A 50 12.96 21.27 -7.69
CA TYR A 50 12.93 21.90 -6.38
C TYR A 50 13.03 20.87 -5.24
N THR A 51 14.23 20.38 -4.98
CA THR A 51 14.50 19.30 -4.01
C THR A 51 15.06 19.81 -2.67
N LYS A 52 15.43 21.10 -2.60
CA LYS A 52 16.13 21.68 -1.44
C LYS A 52 15.48 23.00 -1.01
N ASN A 53 15.59 23.29 0.28
CA ASN A 53 15.30 24.62 0.79
C ASN A 53 16.40 25.61 0.33
N ILE A 54 16.00 26.68 -0.33
CA ILE A 54 16.92 27.70 -0.83
C ILE A 54 17.62 28.44 0.33
N SER A 55 16.93 28.65 1.44
CA SER A 55 17.45 29.43 2.56
C SER A 55 18.35 28.63 3.51
N THR A 56 18.00 27.36 3.78
CA THR A 56 18.76 26.51 4.72
C THR A 56 19.68 25.52 4.02
N GLY A 57 19.45 25.23 2.75
CA GLY A 57 20.16 24.20 1.99
C GLY A 57 19.73 22.77 2.30
N ASP A 58 18.73 22.58 3.18
CA ASP A 58 18.23 21.25 3.56
C ASP A 58 17.57 20.55 2.39
N GLU A 59 17.90 19.28 2.20
CA GLU A 59 17.32 18.45 1.14
C GLU A 59 16.04 17.79 1.65
N TYR A 60 14.90 18.11 1.02
CA TYR A 60 13.60 17.49 1.29
C TYR A 60 13.40 16.19 0.51
N PHE A 61 13.93 16.13 -0.71
CA PHE A 61 13.83 14.97 -1.59
C PHE A 61 15.22 14.49 -1.97
N LYS A 62 15.70 13.45 -1.29
CA LYS A 62 16.96 12.77 -1.58
C LYS A 62 16.72 11.59 -2.48
N ASN A 63 17.65 11.38 -3.42
CA ASN A 63 17.70 10.14 -4.18
C ASN A 63 17.90 8.96 -3.24
N TYR A 64 17.19 7.87 -3.47
CA TYR A 64 17.34 6.67 -2.66
C TYR A 64 17.03 5.40 -3.48
N THR A 65 17.45 4.27 -2.94
CA THR A 65 17.23 2.96 -3.56
C THR A 65 16.54 2.04 -2.55
N THR A 66 15.54 1.31 -3.01
CA THR A 66 14.96 0.20 -2.27
C THR A 66 15.28 -1.12 -2.96
N LEU A 67 15.58 -2.14 -2.17
CA LEU A 67 15.81 -3.50 -2.62
C LEU A 67 14.93 -4.44 -1.81
N LEU A 68 14.09 -5.20 -2.51
CA LEU A 68 13.31 -6.29 -1.94
C LEU A 68 13.95 -7.62 -2.35
N LEU A 69 14.28 -8.45 -1.38
CA LEU A 69 14.62 -9.85 -1.56
C LEU A 69 13.47 -10.68 -0.99
N ASN A 70 12.91 -11.57 -1.81
CA ASN A 70 11.79 -12.43 -1.42
C ASN A 70 12.11 -13.89 -1.76
N PRO A 71 12.72 -14.63 -0.83
CA PRO A 71 12.82 -16.09 -0.91
C PRO A 71 11.51 -16.72 -0.49
N TYR A 72 11.02 -17.69 -1.28
CA TYR A 72 9.83 -18.44 -0.94
C TYR A 72 9.84 -19.87 -1.46
N TYR A 73 9.08 -20.72 -0.81
CA TYR A 73 8.77 -22.09 -1.17
C TYR A 73 7.30 -22.20 -1.57
N GLU A 74 7.02 -22.97 -2.60
CA GLU A 74 5.67 -23.27 -3.07
C GLU A 74 5.42 -24.77 -3.08
N LEU A 75 4.21 -25.16 -2.65
CA LEU A 75 3.64 -26.49 -2.80
C LEU A 75 2.25 -26.31 -3.42
N ASP A 76 2.01 -26.99 -4.54
CA ASP A 76 0.70 -27.03 -5.21
C ASP A 76 0.35 -28.48 -5.51
N ASN A 77 -0.60 -29.03 -4.74
CA ASN A 77 -1.17 -30.35 -4.96
C ASN A 77 -2.71 -30.28 -4.86
N ASP A 78 -3.37 -31.41 -4.99
CA ASP A 78 -4.83 -31.48 -5.03
C ASP A 78 -5.50 -30.92 -3.77
N ASP A 79 -4.91 -31.13 -2.59
CA ASP A 79 -5.49 -30.72 -1.31
C ASP A 79 -4.92 -29.40 -0.79
N TRP A 80 -3.63 -29.11 -1.07
CA TRP A 80 -2.90 -28.00 -0.49
C TRP A 80 -2.27 -27.09 -1.54
N LYS A 81 -2.45 -25.77 -1.34
CA LYS A 81 -1.66 -24.74 -2.01
C LYS A 81 -0.97 -23.92 -0.95
N LEU A 82 0.35 -24.06 -0.88
CA LEU A 82 1.18 -23.35 0.09
C LEU A 82 2.15 -22.44 -0.64
N HIS A 83 2.28 -21.23 -0.13
CA HIS A 83 3.35 -20.30 -0.45
C HIS A 83 3.93 -19.81 0.87
N VAL A 84 5.20 -20.09 1.13
CA VAL A 84 5.85 -19.76 2.41
C VAL A 84 7.15 -19.02 2.12
N GLY A 85 7.14 -17.74 2.40
CA GLY A 85 8.27 -16.85 2.15
C GLY A 85 8.36 -15.71 3.15
N ALA A 86 9.30 -14.83 2.89
CA ALA A 86 9.50 -13.60 3.63
C ALA A 86 9.96 -12.47 2.72
N ASN A 87 9.46 -11.28 2.96
CA ASN A 87 9.94 -10.06 2.32
C ASN A 87 11.05 -9.44 3.17
N VAL A 88 12.24 -9.32 2.61
CA VAL A 88 13.38 -8.62 3.19
C VAL A 88 13.56 -7.31 2.45
N ASP A 89 13.15 -6.23 3.07
CA ASP A 89 13.21 -4.88 2.52
C ASP A 89 14.45 -4.13 2.99
N LEU A 90 15.27 -3.68 2.06
CA LEU A 90 16.43 -2.83 2.29
C LEU A 90 16.17 -1.44 1.68
N SER A 91 16.63 -0.39 2.38
CA SER A 91 16.59 0.98 1.88
C SER A 91 17.94 1.66 2.07
N PHE A 92 18.40 2.36 1.04
CA PHE A 92 19.67 3.06 1.03
C PHE A 92 19.44 4.53 0.70
N GLY A 93 19.81 5.40 1.64
CA GLY A 93 19.72 6.85 1.48
C GLY A 93 18.49 7.51 2.10
N PHE A 94 17.42 6.76 2.33
CA PHE A 94 16.19 7.27 2.95
C PHE A 94 15.42 6.14 3.64
N ASP A 95 14.67 6.44 4.74
CA ASP A 95 13.88 5.51 5.54
C ASP A 95 14.73 4.47 6.33
N LYS A 96 14.07 3.57 7.02
CA LYS A 96 14.69 2.50 7.80
C LYS A 96 15.39 1.51 6.89
N THR A 97 16.68 1.29 7.13
CA THR A 97 17.56 0.51 6.25
C THR A 97 17.13 -0.94 6.05
N PHE A 98 16.56 -1.57 7.08
CA PHE A 98 16.21 -2.99 7.06
C PHE A 98 14.86 -3.25 7.70
N ARG A 99 14.01 -4.02 7.02
CA ARG A 99 12.73 -4.52 7.53
C ARG A 99 12.49 -5.93 7.00
N VAL A 100 11.77 -6.75 7.78
CA VAL A 100 11.34 -8.09 7.36
C VAL A 100 9.86 -8.24 7.65
N SER A 101 9.12 -8.81 6.72
CA SER A 101 7.71 -9.14 6.86
C SER A 101 7.39 -10.53 6.29
N PRO A 102 6.32 -11.17 6.75
CA PRO A 102 5.90 -12.45 6.22
C PRO A 102 5.40 -12.33 4.77
N ASP A 103 5.52 -13.42 4.03
CA ASP A 103 4.88 -13.65 2.73
C ASP A 103 4.39 -15.09 2.68
N ILE A 104 3.27 -15.34 3.36
CA ILE A 104 2.74 -16.67 3.59
C ILE A 104 1.30 -16.74 3.12
N THR A 105 0.97 -17.74 2.33
CA THR A 105 -0.40 -18.10 1.96
C THR A 105 -0.54 -19.61 2.06
N ALA A 106 -1.54 -20.07 2.78
CA ALA A 106 -1.91 -21.47 2.90
C ALA A 106 -3.38 -21.65 2.52
N GLN A 107 -3.67 -22.59 1.66
CA GLN A 107 -5.03 -22.98 1.28
C GLN A 107 -5.17 -24.47 1.42
N TYR A 108 -6.25 -24.91 2.03
CA TYR A 108 -6.64 -26.30 2.11
C TYR A 108 -7.98 -26.49 1.40
N ILE A 109 -7.98 -27.37 0.38
CA ILE A 109 -9.11 -27.72 -0.45
C ILE A 109 -9.64 -29.05 0.05
N PHE A 110 -10.76 -29.06 0.76
CA PHE A 110 -11.32 -30.30 1.34
C PHE A 110 -12.51 -30.85 0.55
N SER A 111 -12.87 -30.18 -0.52
CA SER A 111 -13.80 -30.64 -1.55
C SER A 111 -13.63 -29.67 -2.74
N ASP A 112 -13.96 -30.08 -3.93
CA ASP A 112 -13.91 -29.23 -5.13
C ASP A 112 -14.69 -27.90 -4.96
N SER A 113 -15.54 -27.84 -3.93
CA SER A 113 -16.40 -26.71 -3.64
C SER A 113 -16.05 -25.91 -2.38
N TYR A 114 -15.07 -26.36 -1.58
CA TYR A 114 -14.80 -25.75 -0.26
C TYR A 114 -13.30 -25.56 -0.03
N VAL A 115 -12.92 -24.34 0.33
CA VAL A 115 -11.53 -23.97 0.60
C VAL A 115 -11.45 -23.14 1.88
N VAL A 116 -10.62 -23.55 2.83
CA VAL A 116 -10.17 -22.71 3.95
C VAL A 116 -8.81 -22.12 3.59
N TYR A 117 -8.60 -20.85 3.90
CA TYR A 117 -7.31 -20.23 3.65
C TYR A 117 -6.86 -19.33 4.79
N ALA A 118 -5.55 -19.24 4.93
CA ALA A 118 -4.86 -18.31 5.80
C ALA A 118 -3.81 -17.55 5.00
N LYS A 119 -3.67 -16.26 5.28
CA LYS A 119 -2.63 -15.40 4.70
C LYS A 119 -1.96 -14.61 5.81
N ALA A 120 -0.65 -14.46 5.71
CA ALA A 120 0.11 -13.52 6.50
C ALA A 120 1.11 -12.85 5.56
N THR A 121 0.79 -11.65 5.13
CA THR A 121 1.61 -10.89 4.18
C THR A 121 2.06 -9.58 4.80
N GLY A 122 3.03 -8.95 4.19
CA GLY A 122 3.51 -7.63 4.56
C GLY A 122 4.49 -7.10 3.53
N GLY A 123 5.11 -5.97 3.81
CA GLY A 123 6.12 -5.38 2.94
C GLY A 123 6.04 -3.86 2.85
N LYS A 124 6.94 -3.32 2.09
CA LYS A 124 7.06 -1.88 1.87
C LYS A 124 6.07 -1.41 0.79
N LEU A 125 5.29 -0.39 1.11
CA LEU A 125 4.44 0.34 0.20
C LEU A 125 5.11 1.68 -0.11
N LEU A 126 5.62 1.82 -1.33
CA LEU A 126 6.36 3.00 -1.76
C LEU A 126 5.44 4.22 -1.86
N ASN A 127 5.76 5.28 -1.12
CA ASN A 127 5.04 6.55 -1.18
C ASN A 127 5.61 7.44 -2.31
N ASP A 128 5.53 6.92 -3.53
CA ASP A 128 5.83 7.66 -4.76
C ASP A 128 4.75 8.72 -5.07
N PHE A 129 5.02 9.63 -5.97
CA PHE A 129 4.09 10.70 -6.33
C PHE A 129 2.74 10.17 -6.82
N ARG A 130 2.72 9.00 -7.45
CA ARG A 130 1.49 8.37 -7.90
C ARG A 130 0.61 7.95 -6.73
N ARG A 131 1.21 7.37 -5.67
CA ARG A 131 0.49 6.98 -4.47
C ARG A 131 0.01 8.20 -3.69
N LEU A 132 0.87 9.21 -3.53
CA LEU A 132 0.50 10.48 -2.88
C LEU A 132 -0.72 11.10 -3.56
N GLU A 133 -0.72 11.22 -4.87
CA GLU A 133 -1.85 11.75 -5.64
C GLU A 133 -3.11 10.87 -5.53
N SER A 134 -2.98 9.54 -5.40
CA SER A 134 -4.14 8.66 -5.24
C SER A 134 -4.81 8.81 -3.87
N ILE A 135 -4.06 9.19 -2.85
CA ILE A 135 -4.56 9.40 -1.49
C ILE A 135 -5.16 10.80 -1.35
N CYS A 136 -4.45 11.80 -1.81
CA CYS A 136 -4.91 13.19 -1.80
C CYS A 136 -4.41 13.94 -3.05
N PRO A 137 -5.25 14.11 -4.10
CA PRO A 137 -4.86 14.79 -5.33
C PRO A 137 -4.48 16.28 -5.12
N TYR A 138 -4.96 16.87 -4.04
CA TYR A 138 -4.72 18.27 -3.66
C TYR A 138 -3.72 18.40 -2.51
N GLY A 139 -3.10 17.28 -2.09
CA GLY A 139 -2.11 17.28 -1.02
C GLY A 139 -0.86 18.04 -1.43
N GLU A 140 -0.43 18.93 -0.57
CA GLU A 140 0.80 19.67 -0.77
C GLU A 140 2.01 18.85 -0.40
N LEU A 141 2.99 18.86 -1.29
CA LEU A 141 4.33 18.38 -0.99
C LEU A 141 5.11 19.46 -0.27
N PRO A 142 6.16 19.08 0.47
CA PRO A 142 6.97 20.02 1.24
C PRO A 142 7.41 21.22 0.39
N ASP A 143 7.01 22.41 0.82
CA ASP A 143 7.44 23.67 0.21
C ASP A 143 8.52 24.34 1.07
N ALA A 144 9.57 24.79 0.40
CA ALA A 144 10.68 25.50 1.03
C ALA A 144 10.30 26.81 1.70
N HIS A 145 9.19 27.42 1.30
CA HIS A 145 8.74 28.70 1.87
C HIS A 145 8.01 28.56 3.21
N LEU A 146 7.43 27.39 3.49
CA LEU A 146 6.70 27.13 4.75
C LEU A 146 7.61 26.68 5.90
N SER A 147 8.86 26.33 5.62
CA SER A 147 9.76 25.67 6.58
C SER A 147 10.25 26.54 7.73
N SER A 148 10.18 27.87 7.61
CA SER A 148 10.78 28.76 8.61
C SER A 148 9.94 28.98 9.88
N THR A 149 8.65 28.64 9.86
CA THR A 149 7.73 29.00 10.94
C THR A 149 6.98 27.83 11.56
N TRP A 150 6.81 26.66 10.88
CA TRP A 150 5.88 25.61 11.28
C TRP A 150 6.41 24.17 11.26
N GLY A 151 7.71 23.98 11.26
CA GLY A 151 8.31 22.65 11.33
C GLY A 151 8.77 22.14 9.96
N TYR A 152 9.65 21.14 10.01
CA TYR A 152 10.26 20.53 8.84
C TYR A 152 9.24 19.69 8.08
N VAL A 153 8.93 20.09 6.87
CA VAL A 153 8.15 19.27 5.96
C VAL A 153 9.12 18.40 5.17
N GLN A 154 9.27 17.16 5.57
CA GLN A 154 10.08 16.16 4.85
C GLN A 154 9.18 15.35 3.91
N ARG A 155 9.79 14.74 2.88
CA ARG A 155 9.12 13.71 2.12
C ARG A 155 8.53 12.65 3.06
N PRO A 156 7.29 12.20 2.85
CA PRO A 156 6.73 11.11 3.64
C PRO A 156 7.60 9.84 3.53
N TYR A 157 7.87 9.19 4.65
CA TYR A 157 8.50 7.87 4.67
C TYR A 157 7.64 6.85 3.93
N ASP A 158 8.27 5.81 3.40
CA ASP A 158 7.50 4.71 2.82
C ASP A 158 6.66 4.02 3.91
N THR A 159 5.41 3.73 3.60
CA THR A 159 4.53 2.97 4.48
C THR A 159 5.02 1.53 4.56
N TYR A 160 5.02 0.94 5.73
CA TYR A 160 5.42 -0.43 5.93
C TYR A 160 4.32 -1.26 6.57
N GLU A 161 3.78 -2.21 5.82
CA GLU A 161 2.88 -3.23 6.33
C GLU A 161 3.71 -4.28 7.07
N GLN A 162 3.66 -4.27 8.42
CA GLN A 162 4.40 -5.23 9.23
C GLN A 162 3.80 -6.62 9.09
N ILE A 163 2.48 -6.67 9.11
CA ILE A 163 1.68 -7.87 8.91
C ILE A 163 0.27 -7.52 8.47
N ASN A 164 -0.25 -8.31 7.55
CA ASN A 164 -1.66 -8.38 7.18
C ASN A 164 -2.09 -9.84 7.26
N GLY A 165 -2.62 -10.23 8.41
CA GLY A 165 -3.10 -11.57 8.67
C GLY A 165 -4.57 -11.69 8.27
N THR A 166 -4.92 -12.67 7.44
CA THR A 166 -6.29 -12.95 6.99
C THR A 166 -6.60 -14.42 7.15
N LEU A 167 -7.76 -14.73 7.67
CA LEU A 167 -8.37 -16.06 7.63
C LEU A 167 -9.66 -15.97 6.81
N GLY A 168 -9.93 -16.97 5.99
CA GLY A 168 -11.14 -16.98 5.19
C GLY A 168 -11.56 -18.37 4.75
N PHE A 169 -12.81 -18.40 4.30
CA PHE A 169 -13.49 -19.59 3.81
C PHE A 169 -14.21 -19.26 2.50
N LYS A 170 -13.93 -20.06 1.47
CA LYS A 170 -14.61 -19.98 0.19
C LYS A 170 -15.46 -21.22 -0.02
N ALA A 171 -16.63 -21.06 -0.61
CA ALA A 171 -17.51 -22.16 -0.96
C ALA A 171 -18.25 -21.89 -2.27
N SER A 172 -18.49 -22.97 -3.03
CA SER A 172 -19.30 -22.98 -4.23
C SER A 172 -20.38 -24.05 -4.08
N PRO A 173 -21.48 -23.77 -3.32
CA PRO A 173 -22.51 -24.77 -3.01
C PRO A 173 -23.34 -25.18 -4.23
N TYR A 174 -23.40 -24.32 -5.27
CA TYR A 174 -24.11 -24.57 -6.51
C TYR A 174 -23.28 -24.12 -7.71
N PRO A 175 -23.43 -24.77 -8.88
CA PRO A 175 -22.75 -24.34 -10.10
C PRO A 175 -23.02 -22.86 -10.40
N GLY A 176 -21.95 -22.11 -10.64
CA GLY A 176 -21.99 -20.69 -10.92
C GLY A 176 -22.16 -19.77 -9.71
N VAL A 177 -22.39 -20.30 -8.51
CA VAL A 177 -22.48 -19.50 -7.28
C VAL A 177 -21.27 -19.78 -6.42
N TRP A 178 -20.57 -18.74 -5.98
CA TRP A 178 -19.55 -18.88 -4.95
C TRP A 178 -19.61 -17.72 -3.96
N PHE A 179 -19.14 -17.96 -2.76
CA PHE A 179 -19.01 -16.95 -1.74
C PHE A 179 -17.65 -17.10 -1.01
N ASN A 180 -17.21 -16.00 -0.44
CA ASN A 180 -16.02 -15.91 0.37
C ASN A 180 -16.32 -15.09 1.61
N ILE A 181 -16.00 -15.60 2.79
CA ILE A 181 -16.09 -14.87 4.06
C ILE A 181 -14.69 -14.81 4.63
N TYR A 182 -14.28 -13.64 5.09
CA TYR A 182 -12.93 -13.45 5.61
C TYR A 182 -12.91 -12.42 6.73
N GLY A 183 -11.88 -12.53 7.56
CA GLY A 183 -11.55 -11.54 8.56
C GLY A 183 -10.06 -11.50 8.79
N GLY A 184 -9.56 -10.38 9.28
CA GLY A 184 -8.14 -10.23 9.46
C GLY A 184 -7.74 -8.99 10.25
N HIS A 185 -6.44 -8.90 10.47
CA HIS A 185 -5.79 -7.78 11.15
C HIS A 185 -4.60 -7.32 10.34
N GLN A 186 -4.45 -6.00 10.23
CA GLN A 186 -3.37 -5.35 9.51
C GLN A 186 -2.70 -4.32 10.43
N ASN A 187 -1.37 -4.34 10.46
CA ASN A 187 -0.57 -3.35 11.18
C ASN A 187 0.33 -2.59 10.19
N LEU A 188 0.21 -1.27 10.19
CA LEU A 188 0.93 -0.37 9.31
C LEU A 188 1.82 0.58 10.11
N LYS A 189 3.06 0.77 9.66
CA LYS A 189 3.97 1.81 10.12
C LYS A 189 4.07 2.91 9.08
N ASN A 190 4.15 4.15 9.54
CA ASN A 190 4.18 5.32 8.66
C ASN A 190 3.01 5.29 7.64
N ASP A 191 1.83 4.87 8.12
CA ASP A 191 0.65 4.83 7.29
C ASP A 191 0.27 6.24 6.85
N LEU A 192 0.02 6.41 5.56
CA LEU A 192 -0.16 7.71 4.95
C LEU A 192 -1.62 8.16 5.06
N SER A 193 -1.79 9.38 5.54
CA SER A 193 -3.05 10.08 5.65
C SER A 193 -2.87 11.54 5.22
N TYR A 194 -3.92 12.34 5.29
CA TYR A 194 -3.82 13.78 5.09
C TYR A 194 -4.72 14.51 6.09
N SER A 195 -4.34 15.74 6.40
CA SER A 195 -5.09 16.62 7.26
C SER A 195 -5.18 18.02 6.67
N ALA A 196 -6.27 18.73 6.97
CA ALA A 196 -6.43 20.11 6.59
C ALA A 196 -5.75 21.01 7.64
N PHE A 197 -4.88 21.89 7.18
CA PHE A 197 -4.29 22.95 7.98
C PHE A 197 -4.85 24.30 7.55
N GLY A 198 -5.38 25.06 8.51
CA GLY A 198 -5.82 26.42 8.27
C GLY A 198 -4.79 27.43 8.77
N ARG A 199 -4.37 28.37 7.94
CA ARG A 199 -3.63 29.55 8.34
C ARG A 199 -4.55 30.76 8.28
N ALA A 200 -4.84 31.35 9.44
CA ALA A 200 -5.53 32.62 9.51
C ALA A 200 -4.50 33.75 9.52
N SER A 201 -4.52 34.60 8.52
CA SER A 201 -3.90 35.93 8.55
C SER A 201 -4.99 36.97 8.79
N VAL A 202 -4.62 38.20 9.17
CA VAL A 202 -5.56 39.29 9.46
C VAL A 202 -6.47 39.60 8.25
N THR A 203 -6.10 39.18 7.06
CA THR A 203 -6.79 39.51 5.80
C THR A 203 -7.24 38.31 4.97
N HIS A 204 -6.68 37.10 5.22
CA HIS A 204 -6.95 35.92 4.41
C HIS A 204 -6.96 34.65 5.28
N PHE A 205 -7.89 33.74 4.97
CA PHE A 205 -7.90 32.37 5.48
C PHE A 205 -7.44 31.45 4.35
N GLU A 206 -6.30 30.80 4.54
CA GLU A 206 -5.78 29.80 3.61
C GLU A 206 -5.89 28.42 4.26
N SER A 207 -6.39 27.43 3.55
CA SER A 207 -6.41 26.06 3.99
C SER A 207 -5.54 25.20 3.07
N TYR A 208 -4.66 24.42 3.68
CA TYR A 208 -3.73 23.51 3.00
C TYR A 208 -4.04 22.08 3.40
N LEU A 209 -3.86 21.15 2.46
CA LEU A 209 -3.94 19.71 2.73
C LEU A 209 -2.53 19.15 2.80
N ASN A 210 -2.10 18.76 3.99
CA ASN A 210 -0.77 18.21 4.21
C ASN A 210 -0.83 16.71 4.41
N PHE A 211 0.16 15.99 3.87
CA PHE A 211 0.35 14.58 4.16
C PHE A 211 0.84 14.41 5.60
N SER A 212 0.23 13.46 6.28
CA SER A 212 0.58 13.06 7.64
C SER A 212 0.80 11.56 7.70
N GLN A 213 1.60 11.11 8.66
CA GLN A 213 1.89 9.69 8.83
C GLN A 213 1.73 9.28 10.28
N ASP A 214 1.12 8.11 10.50
CA ASP A 214 1.00 7.49 11.80
C ASP A 214 1.11 5.97 11.72
N ASN A 215 1.24 5.32 12.86
CA ASN A 215 1.15 3.88 12.97
C ASN A 215 -0.30 3.49 13.21
N THR A 216 -0.86 2.71 12.31
CA THR A 216 -2.26 2.32 12.38
C THR A 216 -2.43 0.81 12.46
N ASP A 217 -3.46 0.40 13.17
CA ASP A 217 -3.96 -0.95 13.21
C ASP A 217 -5.35 -0.98 12.56
N ASN A 218 -5.65 -2.05 11.84
CA ASN A 218 -6.91 -2.25 11.15
C ASN A 218 -7.41 -3.66 11.39
N LEU A 219 -8.54 -3.79 12.06
CA LEU A 219 -9.30 -5.03 12.15
C LEU A 219 -10.40 -5.00 11.10
N TYR A 220 -10.51 -6.05 10.29
CA TYR A 220 -11.51 -6.10 9.24
C TYR A 220 -12.22 -7.44 9.14
N VAL A 221 -13.47 -7.37 8.67
CA VAL A 221 -14.28 -8.52 8.31
C VAL A 221 -15.00 -8.21 7.00
N GLY A 222 -15.12 -9.20 6.15
CA GLY A 222 -15.79 -8.99 4.87
C GLY A 222 -16.37 -10.26 4.29
N GLY A 223 -17.19 -10.05 3.27
CA GLY A 223 -17.78 -11.11 2.48
C GLY A 223 -17.89 -10.71 1.02
N GLU A 224 -17.86 -11.71 0.17
CA GLU A 224 -18.02 -11.58 -1.26
C GLU A 224 -18.93 -12.70 -1.76
N VAL A 225 -19.84 -12.39 -2.63
CA VAL A 225 -20.68 -13.36 -3.34
C VAL A 225 -20.59 -13.08 -4.82
N SER A 226 -20.52 -14.13 -5.62
CA SER A 226 -20.55 -14.02 -7.06
C SER A 226 -21.46 -15.07 -7.67
N TYR A 227 -22.03 -14.71 -8.80
CA TYR A 227 -22.90 -15.55 -9.59
C TYR A 227 -22.58 -15.43 -11.08
N ASP A 228 -22.24 -16.56 -11.68
CA ASP A 228 -21.96 -16.66 -13.10
C ASP A 228 -23.10 -17.39 -13.80
N TYR A 229 -23.85 -16.66 -14.63
CA TYR A 229 -24.97 -17.22 -15.40
C TYR A 229 -24.52 -17.60 -16.82
N LYS A 230 -24.37 -18.89 -17.05
CA LYS A 230 -24.12 -19.49 -18.39
C LYS A 230 -23.01 -18.81 -19.20
N GLU A 231 -21.98 -18.29 -18.53
CA GLU A 231 -20.89 -17.53 -19.18
C GLU A 231 -21.37 -16.25 -19.94
N ILE A 232 -22.63 -15.86 -19.77
CA ILE A 232 -23.20 -14.67 -20.41
C ILE A 232 -23.11 -13.47 -19.49
N VAL A 233 -23.38 -13.66 -18.19
CA VAL A 233 -23.40 -12.59 -17.20
C VAL A 233 -22.74 -13.05 -15.91
N SER A 234 -21.75 -12.29 -15.45
CA SER A 234 -21.14 -12.45 -14.13
C SER A 234 -21.53 -11.29 -13.24
N LEU A 235 -22.06 -11.60 -12.07
CA LEU A 235 -22.42 -10.63 -11.03
C LEU A 235 -21.54 -10.87 -9.82
N SER A 236 -20.99 -9.82 -9.23
CA SER A 236 -20.32 -9.93 -7.92
C SER A 236 -20.65 -8.76 -7.01
N ALA A 237 -20.78 -9.06 -5.72
CA ALA A 237 -20.96 -8.10 -4.66
C ALA A 237 -19.96 -8.40 -3.55
N LYS A 238 -19.24 -7.38 -3.08
CA LYS A 238 -18.28 -7.47 -2.00
C LYS A 238 -18.55 -6.37 -0.98
N TYR A 239 -18.48 -6.74 0.28
CA TYR A 239 -18.56 -5.80 1.41
C TYR A 239 -17.43 -6.08 2.38
N THR A 240 -16.79 -5.00 2.87
CA THR A 240 -15.76 -5.08 3.91
C THR A 240 -16.01 -3.99 4.94
N TYR A 241 -16.10 -4.38 6.20
CA TYR A 241 -16.10 -3.50 7.35
C TYR A 241 -14.70 -3.45 7.95
N ARG A 242 -14.24 -2.25 8.35
CA ARG A 242 -12.92 -1.98 8.92
C ARG A 242 -13.06 -1.17 10.20
N LYS A 243 -12.34 -1.59 11.21
CA LYS A 243 -12.13 -0.79 12.41
C LYS A 243 -10.67 -0.37 12.45
N TRP A 244 -10.45 0.90 12.26
CA TRP A 244 -9.14 1.53 12.33
C TRP A 244 -8.84 2.00 13.75
N ASP A 245 -7.57 1.90 14.14
CA ASP A 245 -7.02 2.45 15.38
C ASP A 245 -5.69 3.14 15.07
N SER A 246 -5.48 4.31 15.63
CA SER A 246 -4.27 5.13 15.47
C SER A 246 -3.53 5.19 16.79
N LYS A 247 -2.20 5.11 16.75
CA LYS A 247 -1.41 5.13 17.97
C LYS A 247 -1.16 6.52 18.53
N THR A 248 -1.30 7.55 17.71
CA THR A 248 -0.94 8.91 18.06
C THR A 248 -2.11 9.88 17.92
N GLU A 249 -2.83 9.86 16.80
CA GLU A 249 -3.79 10.91 16.46
C GLU A 249 -5.04 10.37 15.75
N GLU A 250 -6.12 10.19 16.49
CA GLU A 250 -7.38 9.64 15.98
C GLU A 250 -7.98 10.45 14.82
N TYR A 251 -7.76 11.76 14.74
CA TYR A 251 -8.30 12.58 13.65
C TYR A 251 -7.76 12.20 12.26
N LEU A 252 -6.58 11.57 12.19
CA LEU A 252 -6.01 11.07 10.93
C LEU A 252 -6.79 9.88 10.37
N LEU A 253 -7.62 9.24 11.17
CA LEU A 253 -8.49 8.14 10.76
C LEU A 253 -9.74 8.62 10.03
N ALA A 254 -10.09 9.89 10.11
CA ALA A 254 -11.31 10.45 9.51
C ALA A 254 -11.39 10.28 7.98
N VAL A 255 -10.24 10.13 7.32
CA VAL A 255 -10.14 9.92 5.86
C VAL A 255 -10.09 8.44 5.46
N LYS A 256 -10.09 7.52 6.44
CA LYS A 256 -10.04 6.08 6.16
C LYS A 256 -11.45 5.50 6.15
N PRO A 257 -11.82 4.74 5.10
CA PRO A 257 -13.16 4.17 5.01
C PRO A 257 -13.36 3.08 6.07
N ALA A 258 -14.44 3.20 6.86
CA ALA A 258 -14.87 2.17 7.79
C ALA A 258 -15.68 1.07 7.07
N SER A 259 -16.30 1.39 5.94
CA SER A 259 -17.08 0.45 5.15
C SER A 259 -16.83 0.65 3.67
N GLU A 260 -16.59 -0.44 2.97
CA GLU A 260 -16.40 -0.46 1.52
C GLU A 260 -17.37 -1.46 0.90
N MET A 261 -18.06 -1.06 -0.15
CA MET A 261 -18.95 -1.93 -0.91
C MET A 261 -18.66 -1.78 -2.40
N SER A 262 -18.55 -2.89 -3.09
CA SER A 262 -18.40 -2.91 -4.54
C SER A 262 -19.39 -3.86 -5.20
N PHE A 263 -19.93 -3.42 -6.32
CA PHE A 263 -20.73 -4.21 -7.22
C PHE A 263 -20.07 -4.26 -8.59
N ASN A 264 -19.98 -5.44 -9.17
CA ASN A 264 -19.49 -5.62 -10.53
C ASN A 264 -20.50 -6.42 -11.32
N VAL A 265 -20.77 -5.96 -12.53
CA VAL A 265 -21.57 -6.65 -13.54
C VAL A 265 -20.70 -6.76 -14.78
N ARG A 266 -20.52 -7.95 -15.30
CA ARG A 266 -19.81 -8.21 -16.54
C ARG A 266 -20.74 -8.97 -17.48
N ILE A 267 -20.87 -8.49 -18.71
CA ILE A 267 -21.58 -9.14 -19.81
C ILE A 267 -20.50 -9.60 -20.78
N HIS A 268 -20.56 -10.88 -21.16
CA HIS A 268 -19.59 -11.53 -22.03
C HIS A 268 -20.10 -11.58 -23.49
#